data_555c914a8cc2842c7b6e72b621cc097a
#
_entry.id   555c914a8cc2842c7b6e72b621cc097a
#
_cell.length_a   1.000
_cell.length_b   1.000
_cell.length_c   1.000
_cell.angle_alpha   90.00
_cell.angle_beta   90.00
_cell.angle_gamma   90.00
#
_symmetry.space_group_name_H-M   'P 1'
#
loop_
_entity.id
_entity.type
_entity.pdbx_description
1 polymer ?
#
loop_
_entity_poly.entity_id
_entity_poly.type
_entity_poly.pdbx_seq_one_letter_code
_entity_poly.pdbx_strand_id
1 'polypeptide(L)'
;AALVYAIAPFRDAAVLSAGHSGNGAFWLNHQTGKWCGTTYYGEYPWWLSQYNDGQSPDFRIKEMEWNPLHPITSYTFLPEWRTIPFKYRFETEKDNKYRRLITSPLINDEVNRVTEDLLDKSNIGKDDITDLLAITYYAGNYNHRSTQECAMEMQDTYARLDQSIARLLDMLESKVGLQNVLLCIASTGYA
;
A
#
# COMPACT_ATOMS: atom_id res chain seq x y z
N ALA A 1 -13.45 -14.03 -19.37
CA ALA A 1 -12.35 -14.73 -18.70
C ALA A 1 -12.08 -14.08 -17.38
N ALA A 2 -11.70 -14.85 -16.36
CA ALA A 2 -11.34 -14.33 -15.06
C ALA A 2 -10.16 -13.35 -15.17
N LEU A 3 -10.25 -12.23 -14.46
CA LEU A 3 -9.19 -11.24 -14.34
C LEU A 3 -8.41 -11.46 -13.04
N VAL A 4 -7.09 -11.35 -13.11
CA VAL A 4 -6.19 -11.51 -11.97
C VAL A 4 -5.23 -10.33 -11.93
N TYR A 5 -5.35 -9.50 -10.91
CA TYR A 5 -4.46 -8.36 -10.71
C TYR A 5 -3.80 -8.40 -9.34
N ALA A 6 -2.60 -7.87 -9.25
CA ALA A 6 -1.89 -7.68 -7.98
C ALA A 6 -1.34 -6.26 -7.85
N ILE A 7 -1.52 -5.67 -6.67
CA ILE A 7 -1.00 -4.35 -6.31
C ILE A 7 -0.22 -4.49 -5.00
N ALA A 8 1.02 -4.05 -5.01
CA ALA A 8 1.89 -4.13 -3.84
C ALA A 8 2.88 -2.97 -3.78
N PRO A 9 3.43 -2.63 -2.60
CA PRO A 9 4.53 -1.67 -2.50
C PRO A 9 5.78 -2.10 -3.26
N PHE A 10 6.07 -3.40 -3.32
CA PHE A 10 7.30 -3.98 -3.89
C PHE A 10 7.00 -4.87 -5.09
N ARG A 11 7.94 -4.89 -6.05
CA ARG A 11 7.85 -5.70 -7.25
C ARG A 11 7.61 -7.18 -6.96
N ASP A 12 8.41 -7.76 -6.09
CA ASP A 12 8.39 -9.21 -5.85
C ASP A 12 7.05 -9.64 -5.24
N ALA A 13 6.49 -8.85 -4.32
CA ALA A 13 5.17 -9.11 -3.76
C ALA A 13 4.07 -9.04 -4.84
N ALA A 14 4.11 -8.03 -5.72
CA ALA A 14 3.13 -7.90 -6.80
C ALA A 14 3.21 -9.06 -7.79
N VAL A 15 4.42 -9.39 -8.26
CA VAL A 15 4.62 -10.43 -9.28
C VAL A 15 4.28 -11.83 -8.73
N LEU A 16 4.71 -12.15 -7.51
CA LEU A 16 4.39 -13.43 -6.88
C LEU A 16 2.88 -13.60 -6.64
N SER A 17 2.19 -12.52 -6.25
CA SER A 17 0.75 -12.56 -6.00
C SER A 17 -0.08 -12.65 -7.28
N ALA A 18 0.35 -12.02 -8.38
CA ALA A 18 -0.31 -12.13 -9.67
C ALA A 18 -0.13 -13.53 -10.29
N GLY A 19 0.99 -14.20 -9.97
CA GLY A 19 1.32 -15.52 -10.50
C GLY A 19 1.58 -15.50 -12.00
N HIS A 20 1.70 -16.70 -12.58
CA HIS A 20 2.07 -16.87 -13.99
C HIS A 20 0.95 -16.43 -14.96
N SER A 21 -0.29 -16.60 -14.58
CA SER A 21 -1.47 -16.36 -15.43
C SER A 21 -2.21 -15.06 -15.10
N GLY A 22 -1.57 -14.15 -14.37
CA GLY A 22 -2.14 -12.84 -14.05
C GLY A 22 -2.35 -11.95 -15.29
N ASN A 23 -3.22 -10.95 -15.13
CA ASN A 23 -3.46 -9.91 -16.13
C ASN A 23 -2.66 -8.63 -15.86
N GLY A 24 -2.11 -8.49 -14.63
CA GLY A 24 -1.25 -7.37 -14.28
C GLY A 24 -0.72 -7.46 -12.86
N ALA A 25 0.50 -6.97 -12.69
CA ALA A 25 1.15 -6.79 -11.40
C ALA A 25 1.74 -5.38 -11.34
N PHE A 26 1.37 -4.62 -10.31
CA PHE A 26 1.72 -3.20 -10.18
C PHE A 26 2.39 -2.93 -8.84
N TRP A 27 3.46 -2.14 -8.87
CA TRP A 27 4.23 -1.76 -7.69
C TRP A 27 4.81 -0.36 -7.82
N LEU A 28 5.23 0.24 -6.71
CA LEU A 28 5.86 1.56 -6.75
C LEU A 28 7.35 1.44 -7.11
N ASN A 29 7.76 2.19 -8.11
CA ASN A 29 9.17 2.36 -8.45
C ASN A 29 9.84 3.29 -7.42
N HIS A 30 10.75 2.75 -6.63
CA HIS A 30 11.43 3.49 -5.56
C HIS A 30 12.43 4.56 -6.05
N GLN A 31 12.73 4.60 -7.33
CA GLN A 31 13.58 5.63 -7.92
C GLN A 31 12.77 6.83 -8.40
N THR A 32 11.61 6.58 -9.00
CA THR A 32 10.80 7.60 -9.67
C THR A 32 9.57 8.04 -8.87
N GLY A 33 9.10 7.25 -7.91
CA GLY A 33 7.84 7.50 -7.21
C GLY A 33 6.59 7.30 -8.08
N LYS A 34 6.73 6.62 -9.20
CA LYS A 34 5.63 6.26 -10.11
C LYS A 34 5.31 4.78 -10.00
N TRP A 35 4.06 4.44 -10.23
CA TRP A 35 3.64 3.06 -10.31
C TRP A 35 4.11 2.43 -11.62
N CYS A 36 4.54 1.21 -11.57
CA CYS A 36 5.03 0.47 -12.73
C CYS A 36 4.51 -0.97 -12.73
N GLY A 37 4.67 -1.63 -13.86
CA GLY A 37 4.33 -3.02 -14.07
C GLY A 37 5.39 -3.69 -14.92
N THR A 38 5.08 -4.87 -15.45
CA THR A 38 5.95 -5.61 -16.36
C THR A 38 5.20 -5.96 -17.64
N THR A 39 5.90 -5.96 -18.75
CA THR A 39 5.39 -6.37 -20.06
C THR A 39 5.07 -7.87 -20.14
N TYR A 40 5.44 -8.64 -19.14
CA TYR A 40 5.10 -10.07 -19.03
C TYR A 40 3.59 -10.32 -19.07
N TYR A 41 2.79 -9.43 -18.48
CA TYR A 41 1.32 -9.52 -18.43
C TYR A 41 0.62 -8.77 -19.55
N GLY A 42 1.34 -8.27 -20.54
CA GLY A 42 0.79 -7.53 -21.67
C GLY A 42 1.17 -6.05 -21.68
N GLU A 43 0.33 -5.26 -22.35
CA GLU A 43 0.56 -3.83 -22.47
C GLU A 43 0.35 -3.09 -21.15
N TYR A 44 1.08 -2.00 -20.98
CA TYR A 44 0.94 -1.14 -19.81
C TYR A 44 -0.44 -0.45 -19.84
N PRO A 45 -1.24 -0.56 -18.77
CA PRO A 45 -2.61 -0.05 -18.81
C PRO A 45 -2.66 1.47 -18.94
N TRP A 46 -3.53 1.96 -19.82
CA TRP A 46 -3.71 3.40 -20.06
C TRP A 46 -4.11 4.16 -18.78
N TRP A 47 -4.92 3.55 -17.92
CA TRP A 47 -5.35 4.15 -16.67
C TRP A 47 -4.19 4.36 -15.68
N LEU A 48 -3.20 3.46 -15.66
CA LEU A 48 -2.03 3.59 -14.81
C LEU A 48 -1.07 4.68 -15.34
N SER A 49 -0.96 4.82 -16.65
CA SER A 49 -0.27 5.97 -17.27
C SER A 49 -0.92 7.29 -16.86
N GLN A 50 -2.24 7.37 -16.96
CA GLN A 50 -2.99 8.55 -16.55
C GLN A 50 -2.83 8.86 -15.05
N TYR A 51 -2.85 7.82 -14.20
CA TYR A 51 -2.58 7.97 -12.76
C TYR A 51 -1.19 8.57 -12.52
N ASN A 52 -0.18 8.04 -13.20
CA ASN A 52 1.19 8.50 -13.08
C ASN A 52 1.42 9.94 -13.57
N ASP A 53 0.58 10.46 -14.44
CA ASP A 53 0.72 11.81 -14.98
C ASP A 53 0.19 12.92 -14.07
N GLY A 54 -0.47 12.58 -12.97
CA GLY A 54 -1.01 13.61 -12.08
C GLY A 54 -1.28 13.18 -10.64
N GLN A 55 -1.21 11.90 -10.30
CA GLN A 55 -1.65 11.37 -9.00
C GLN A 55 -0.63 10.52 -8.27
N SER A 56 0.47 10.16 -8.90
CA SER A 56 1.50 9.33 -8.30
C SER A 56 2.25 10.05 -7.16
N PRO A 57 2.91 9.30 -6.26
CA PRO A 57 3.60 9.86 -5.10
C PRO A 57 4.62 10.94 -5.38
N ASP A 58 5.25 10.96 -6.56
CA ASP A 58 6.23 11.98 -6.94
C ASP A 58 5.67 13.41 -6.92
N PHE A 59 4.37 13.59 -7.15
CA PHE A 59 3.70 14.88 -7.02
C PHE A 59 3.48 15.33 -5.58
N ARG A 60 3.41 14.40 -4.63
CA ARG A 60 3.03 14.67 -3.24
C ARG A 60 4.13 14.45 -2.22
N ILE A 61 5.21 13.79 -2.58
CA ILE A 61 6.25 13.35 -1.64
C ILE A 61 6.83 14.48 -0.78
N LYS A 62 6.85 15.70 -1.29
CA LYS A 62 7.35 16.88 -0.58
C LYS A 62 6.49 17.26 0.62
N GLU A 63 5.18 17.00 0.52
CA GLU A 63 4.20 17.35 1.55
C GLU A 63 3.90 16.17 2.47
N MET A 64 4.38 14.96 2.12
CA MET A 64 4.11 13.77 2.92
C MET A 64 4.97 13.74 4.17
N GLU A 65 4.28 13.58 5.30
CA GLU A 65 4.91 13.40 6.62
C GLU A 65 4.25 12.22 7.34
N TRP A 66 5.06 11.39 7.96
CA TRP A 66 4.57 10.37 8.87
C TRP A 66 4.75 10.84 10.31
N ASN A 67 3.63 11.20 10.92
CA ASN A 67 3.50 11.55 12.33
C ASN A 67 2.55 10.54 12.99
N PRO A 68 2.61 10.35 14.32
CA PRO A 68 1.64 9.51 15.02
C PRO A 68 0.20 9.99 14.78
N LEU A 69 -0.73 9.05 14.56
CA LEU A 69 -2.16 9.32 14.43
C LEU A 69 -2.79 9.85 15.70
N HIS A 70 -2.27 9.39 16.84
CA HIS A 70 -2.82 9.68 18.16
C HIS A 70 -1.84 10.46 19.02
N PRO A 71 -2.30 11.11 20.09
CA PRO A 71 -1.41 11.69 21.09
C PRO A 71 -0.47 10.63 21.68
N ILE A 72 0.76 11.02 22.05
CA ILE A 72 1.78 10.10 22.57
C ILE A 72 1.28 9.27 23.76
N THR A 73 0.36 9.82 24.54
CA THR A 73 -0.26 9.14 25.69
C THR A 73 -1.16 7.96 25.33
N SER A 74 -1.52 7.83 24.05
CA SER A 74 -2.32 6.69 23.54
C SER A 74 -1.48 5.47 23.20
N TYR A 75 -0.16 5.62 23.11
CA TYR A 75 0.76 4.53 22.79
C TYR A 75 1.28 3.88 24.07
N THR A 76 1.42 2.57 24.04
CA THR A 76 1.84 1.75 25.18
C THR A 76 3.26 1.21 25.00
N PHE A 77 3.87 0.73 26.07
CA PHE A 77 5.22 0.12 26.06
C PHE A 77 6.32 1.03 25.53
N LEU A 78 6.14 2.34 25.67
CA LEU A 78 7.17 3.30 25.27
C LEU A 78 8.31 3.29 26.31
N PRO A 79 9.57 3.35 25.86
CA PRO A 79 10.69 3.55 26.77
C PRO A 79 10.63 4.94 27.42
N GLU A 80 11.16 5.08 28.62
CA GLU A 80 11.12 6.34 29.42
C GLU A 80 11.70 7.55 28.67
N TRP A 81 12.68 7.32 27.81
CA TRP A 81 13.29 8.39 27.00
C TRP A 81 12.40 8.88 25.85
N ARG A 82 11.34 8.13 25.49
CA ARG A 82 10.44 8.48 24.38
C ARG A 82 9.36 9.44 24.83
N THR A 83 9.73 10.70 25.02
CA THR A 83 8.84 11.77 25.48
C THR A 83 8.28 12.64 24.35
N ILE A 84 8.83 12.51 23.14
CA ILE A 84 8.47 13.30 21.98
C ILE A 84 7.94 12.37 20.87
N PRO A 85 6.85 12.75 20.19
CA PRO A 85 6.35 12.02 19.00
C PRO A 85 7.39 11.98 17.90
N PHE A 86 7.40 10.91 17.11
CA PHE A 86 8.23 10.88 15.91
C PHE A 86 7.66 11.78 14.81
N LYS A 87 8.55 12.20 13.90
CA LYS A 87 8.19 12.95 12.70
C LYS A 87 9.16 12.58 11.59
N TYR A 88 8.65 11.92 10.55
CA TYR A 88 9.42 11.54 9.37
C TYR A 88 8.97 12.33 8.15
N ARG A 89 9.90 13.06 7.53
CA ARG A 89 9.70 13.77 6.27
C ARG A 89 10.45 13.06 5.17
N PHE A 90 9.75 12.66 4.14
CA PHE A 90 10.35 11.87 3.05
C PHE A 90 11.23 12.73 2.14
N GLU A 91 10.92 14.00 1.94
CA GLU A 91 11.71 14.90 1.11
C GLU A 91 13.16 15.06 1.59
N THR A 92 13.40 15.00 2.88
CA THR A 92 14.75 15.14 3.46
C THR A 92 15.66 13.97 3.11
N GLU A 93 15.14 12.85 2.68
CA GLU A 93 15.84 11.60 2.35
C GLU A 93 16.35 11.57 0.89
N LYS A 94 16.54 12.72 0.25
CA LYS A 94 17.11 12.86 -1.11
C LYS A 94 16.86 11.65 -2.03
N ASP A 95 17.87 10.81 -2.22
CA ASP A 95 17.82 9.65 -3.14
C ASP A 95 17.00 8.46 -2.62
N ASN A 96 16.60 8.47 -1.35
CA ASN A 96 15.88 7.37 -0.70
C ASN A 96 14.41 7.70 -0.34
N LYS A 97 13.90 8.87 -0.72
CA LYS A 97 12.57 9.33 -0.31
C LYS A 97 11.45 8.35 -0.64
N TYR A 98 11.42 7.80 -1.83
CA TYR A 98 10.40 6.80 -2.21
C TYR A 98 10.64 5.44 -1.56
N ARG A 99 11.90 5.05 -1.34
CA ARG A 99 12.21 3.83 -0.59
C ARG A 99 11.75 3.95 0.86
N ARG A 100 11.89 5.12 1.47
CA ARG A 100 11.35 5.42 2.80
C ARG A 100 9.82 5.40 2.81
N LEU A 101 9.17 5.95 1.79
CA LEU A 101 7.71 5.88 1.66
C LEU A 101 7.23 4.42 1.59
N ILE A 102 7.85 3.59 0.77
CA ILE A 102 7.52 2.16 0.60
C ILE A 102 7.63 1.39 1.93
N THR A 103 8.55 1.78 2.80
CA THR A 103 8.75 1.18 4.12
C THR A 103 8.10 1.99 5.25
N SER A 104 7.00 2.65 4.96
CA SER A 104 6.16 3.37 5.92
C SER A 104 4.69 2.99 5.73
N PRO A 105 3.83 3.16 6.73
CA PRO A 105 2.39 2.86 6.58
C PRO A 105 1.68 3.79 5.58
N LEU A 106 2.26 4.93 5.21
CA LEU A 106 1.67 5.84 4.23
C LEU A 106 1.63 5.25 2.81
N ILE A 107 2.44 4.23 2.52
CA ILE A 107 2.35 3.52 1.24
C ILE A 107 1.00 2.82 1.06
N ASN A 108 0.35 2.43 2.15
CA ASN A 108 -0.94 1.76 2.10
C ASN A 108 -2.04 2.67 1.53
N ASP A 109 -1.95 3.97 1.77
CA ASP A 109 -2.85 4.95 1.14
C ASP A 109 -2.63 5.02 -0.37
N GLU A 110 -1.39 4.93 -0.80
CA GLU A 110 -1.05 4.91 -2.23
C GLU A 110 -1.50 3.61 -2.90
N VAL A 111 -1.37 2.48 -2.23
CA VAL A 111 -1.93 1.19 -2.68
C VAL A 111 -3.44 1.30 -2.87
N ASN A 112 -4.16 1.88 -1.91
CA ASN A 112 -5.60 2.07 -2.01
C ASN A 112 -5.99 3.00 -3.18
N ARG A 113 -5.25 4.09 -3.41
CA ARG A 113 -5.52 5.01 -4.53
C ARG A 113 -5.40 4.33 -5.89
N VAL A 114 -4.36 3.53 -6.08
CA VAL A 114 -4.19 2.76 -7.33
C VAL A 114 -5.22 1.66 -7.44
N THR A 115 -5.60 1.03 -6.34
CA THR A 115 -6.66 0.03 -6.30
C THR A 115 -8.00 0.64 -6.73
N GLU A 116 -8.32 1.84 -6.27
CA GLU A 116 -9.53 2.55 -6.65
C GLU A 116 -9.56 2.83 -8.17
N ASP A 117 -8.46 3.30 -8.71
CA ASP A 117 -8.32 3.53 -10.16
C ASP A 117 -8.48 2.23 -10.97
N LEU A 118 -7.90 1.12 -10.49
CA LEU A 118 -8.07 -0.20 -11.10
C LEU A 118 -9.55 -0.61 -11.11
N LEU A 119 -10.24 -0.52 -9.97
CA LEU A 119 -11.65 -0.88 -9.85
C LEU A 119 -12.56 -0.02 -10.73
N ASP A 120 -12.26 1.27 -10.86
CA ASP A 120 -13.04 2.18 -11.68
C ASP A 120 -12.84 1.97 -13.18
N LYS A 121 -11.60 1.78 -13.60
CA LYS A 121 -11.19 1.89 -15.01
C LYS A 121 -10.93 0.54 -15.68
N SER A 122 -10.86 -0.56 -14.94
CA SER A 122 -10.78 -1.92 -15.47
C SER A 122 -12.16 -2.61 -15.46
N ASN A 123 -12.19 -3.84 -15.95
CA ASN A 123 -13.40 -4.67 -15.93
C ASN A 123 -13.46 -5.62 -14.72
N ILE A 124 -12.53 -5.55 -13.79
CA ILE A 124 -12.51 -6.42 -12.62
C ILE A 124 -13.77 -6.24 -11.76
N GLY A 125 -14.40 -7.34 -11.40
CA GLY A 125 -15.62 -7.36 -10.57
C GLY A 125 -16.88 -6.81 -11.27
N LYS A 126 -16.90 -6.71 -12.61
CA LYS A 126 -18.00 -6.12 -13.37
C LYS A 126 -18.82 -7.12 -14.22
N ASP A 127 -18.51 -8.40 -14.12
CA ASP A 127 -19.27 -9.48 -14.76
C ASP A 127 -19.53 -10.64 -13.78
N ASP A 128 -20.15 -11.72 -14.25
CA ASP A 128 -20.50 -12.90 -13.44
C ASP A 128 -19.33 -13.88 -13.27
N ILE A 129 -18.13 -13.55 -13.76
CA ILE A 129 -16.96 -14.39 -13.65
C ILE A 129 -16.15 -13.96 -12.44
N THR A 130 -15.79 -14.91 -11.59
CA THR A 130 -14.99 -14.61 -10.39
C THR A 130 -13.59 -14.12 -10.78
N ASP A 131 -13.27 -12.93 -10.36
CA ASP A 131 -11.96 -12.31 -10.51
C ASP A 131 -11.12 -12.42 -9.22
N LEU A 132 -9.82 -12.20 -9.31
CA LEU A 132 -8.90 -12.17 -8.18
C LEU A 132 -8.15 -10.85 -8.12
N LEU A 133 -8.25 -10.16 -7.00
CA LEU A 133 -7.44 -8.99 -6.69
C LEU A 133 -6.57 -9.26 -5.46
N ALA A 134 -5.27 -9.32 -5.65
CA ALA A 134 -4.30 -9.47 -4.58
C ALA A 134 -3.74 -8.10 -4.19
N ILE A 135 -3.90 -7.71 -2.93
CA ILE A 135 -3.39 -6.45 -2.39
C ILE A 135 -2.40 -6.75 -1.28
N THR A 136 -1.22 -6.16 -1.38
CA THR A 136 -0.22 -6.24 -0.31
C THR A 136 -0.11 -4.89 0.39
N TYR A 137 -0.30 -4.90 1.71
CA TYR A 137 -0.07 -3.75 2.55
C TYR A 137 1.24 -3.87 3.33
N TYR A 138 1.83 -2.74 3.63
CA TYR A 138 2.95 -2.65 4.58
C TYR A 138 2.40 -2.72 6.00
N ALA A 139 2.86 -3.70 6.76
CA ALA A 139 2.50 -3.91 8.16
C ALA A 139 3.67 -3.68 9.14
N GLY A 140 4.80 -3.21 8.62
CA GLY A 140 6.02 -2.97 9.38
C GLY A 140 7.12 -3.97 9.04
N ASN A 141 8.35 -3.50 9.11
CA ASN A 141 9.56 -4.32 9.04
C ASN A 141 10.58 -3.74 10.03
N TYR A 142 10.55 -4.26 11.24
CA TYR A 142 11.34 -3.76 12.35
C TYR A 142 12.43 -4.76 12.79
N ASN A 143 12.77 -5.72 11.93
CA ASN A 143 13.65 -6.87 12.22
C ASN A 143 15.04 -6.50 12.77
N HIS A 144 15.48 -5.27 12.60
CA HIS A 144 16.80 -4.78 13.04
C HIS A 144 16.72 -3.78 14.18
N ARG A 145 15.52 -3.60 14.78
CA ARG A 145 15.30 -2.69 15.91
C ARG A 145 14.63 -3.42 17.05
N SER A 146 14.95 -3.02 18.27
CA SER A 146 14.20 -3.55 19.42
C SER A 146 12.74 -3.08 19.37
N THR A 147 11.83 -3.91 19.82
CA THR A 147 10.40 -3.57 19.92
C THR A 147 10.18 -2.28 20.73
N GLN A 148 11.03 -2.05 21.73
CA GLN A 148 10.95 -0.84 22.55
C GLN A 148 11.34 0.42 21.77
N GLU A 149 12.38 0.35 20.93
CA GLU A 149 12.83 1.51 20.15
C GLU A 149 11.82 1.98 19.13
N CYS A 150 11.04 1.07 18.55
CA CYS A 150 10.05 1.38 17.53
C CYS A 150 8.59 1.14 17.97
N ALA A 151 8.34 1.07 19.28
CA ALA A 151 7.03 0.76 19.82
C ALA A 151 5.92 1.70 19.32
N MET A 152 6.20 3.00 19.22
CA MET A 152 5.23 3.98 18.74
C MET A 152 4.98 3.82 17.25
N GLU A 153 6.04 3.71 16.45
CA GLU A 153 5.96 3.51 14.99
C GLU A 153 5.22 2.23 14.64
N MET A 154 5.46 1.17 15.40
CA MET A 154 4.81 -0.12 15.22
C MET A 154 3.30 -0.04 15.48
N GLN A 155 2.90 0.53 16.61
CA GLN A 155 1.49 0.71 16.97
C GLN A 155 0.79 1.64 15.97
N ASP A 156 1.43 2.73 15.58
CA ASP A 156 0.91 3.66 14.56
C ASP A 156 0.72 2.98 13.20
N THR A 157 1.67 2.12 12.81
CA THR A 157 1.56 1.35 11.57
C THR A 157 0.34 0.45 11.56
N TYR A 158 0.05 -0.24 12.65
CA TYR A 158 -1.14 -1.09 12.75
C TYR A 158 -2.44 -0.28 12.80
N ALA A 159 -2.46 0.85 13.51
CA ALA A 159 -3.63 1.74 13.53
C ALA A 159 -3.94 2.30 12.13
N ARG A 160 -2.91 2.65 11.36
CA ARG A 160 -3.07 3.10 9.96
C ARG A 160 -3.45 1.95 9.02
N LEU A 161 -2.92 0.75 9.25
CA LEU A 161 -3.30 -0.43 8.47
C LEU A 161 -4.79 -0.74 8.64
N ASP A 162 -5.31 -0.67 9.86
CA ASP A 162 -6.73 -0.81 10.14
C ASP A 162 -7.57 0.19 9.34
N GLN A 163 -7.20 1.48 9.34
CA GLN A 163 -7.85 2.51 8.53
C GLN A 163 -7.74 2.24 7.02
N SER A 164 -6.60 1.70 6.57
CA SER A 164 -6.43 1.39 5.14
C SER A 164 -7.32 0.22 4.71
N ILE A 165 -7.48 -0.79 5.56
CA ILE A 165 -8.39 -1.91 5.32
C ILE A 165 -9.85 -1.42 5.36
N ALA A 166 -10.22 -0.57 6.31
CA ALA A 166 -11.57 0.00 6.37
C ALA A 166 -11.91 0.76 5.07
N ARG A 167 -11.00 1.61 4.58
CA ARG A 167 -11.18 2.31 3.29
C ARG A 167 -11.28 1.36 2.09
N LEU A 168 -10.51 0.26 2.09
CA LEU A 168 -10.64 -0.78 1.07
C LEU A 168 -12.03 -1.39 1.08
N LEU A 169 -12.57 -1.73 2.26
CA LEU A 169 -13.91 -2.32 2.39
C LEU A 169 -14.99 -1.35 1.92
N ASP A 170 -14.90 -0.06 2.29
CA ASP A 170 -15.82 0.98 1.82
C ASP A 170 -15.78 1.12 0.28
N MET A 171 -14.59 1.06 -0.31
CA MET A 171 -14.38 1.09 -1.74
C MET A 171 -14.99 -0.13 -2.44
N LEU A 172 -14.75 -1.34 -1.91
CA LEU A 172 -15.31 -2.58 -2.43
C LEU A 172 -16.84 -2.60 -2.32
N GLU A 173 -17.39 -2.12 -1.21
CA GLU A 173 -18.86 -1.98 -1.07
C GLU A 173 -19.42 -1.05 -2.15
N SER A 174 -18.79 0.10 -2.36
CA SER A 174 -19.25 1.09 -3.34
C SER A 174 -19.13 0.62 -4.79
N LYS A 175 -18.08 -0.14 -5.14
CA LYS A 175 -17.75 -0.48 -6.53
C LYS A 175 -18.28 -1.85 -6.96
N VAL A 176 -18.32 -2.81 -6.05
CA VAL A 176 -18.66 -4.21 -6.32
C VAL A 176 -19.84 -4.71 -5.50
N GLY A 177 -19.99 -4.19 -4.27
CA GLY A 177 -20.87 -4.70 -3.24
C GLY A 177 -20.24 -5.85 -2.45
N LEU A 178 -20.11 -5.70 -1.14
CA LEU A 178 -19.42 -6.69 -0.30
C LEU A 178 -20.08 -8.07 -0.31
N GLN A 179 -21.38 -8.16 -0.61
CA GLN A 179 -22.08 -9.44 -0.80
C GLN A 179 -21.53 -10.26 -1.97
N ASN A 180 -20.79 -9.63 -2.90
CA ASN A 180 -20.16 -10.28 -4.05
C ASN A 180 -18.66 -10.52 -3.85
N VAL A 181 -18.13 -10.23 -2.65
CA VAL A 181 -16.70 -10.28 -2.37
C VAL A 181 -16.39 -11.33 -1.32
N LEU A 182 -15.44 -12.22 -1.62
CA LEU A 182 -14.80 -13.07 -0.62
C LEU A 182 -13.46 -12.43 -0.23
N LEU A 183 -13.35 -11.98 1.01
CA LEU A 183 -12.12 -11.37 1.54
C LEU A 183 -11.29 -12.43 2.28
N CYS A 184 -10.02 -12.58 1.88
CA CYS A 184 -9.03 -13.39 2.57
C CYS A 184 -7.88 -12.51 3.05
N ILE A 185 -7.53 -12.57 4.32
CA ILE A 185 -6.41 -11.84 4.91
C ILE A 185 -5.38 -12.83 5.40
N ALA A 186 -4.12 -12.63 5.01
CA ALA A 186 -2.99 -13.45 5.44
C ALA A 186 -1.78 -12.58 5.80
N SER A 187 -1.00 -13.02 6.77
CA SER A 187 0.31 -12.44 7.07
C SER A 187 1.40 -13.19 6.28
N THR A 188 2.35 -12.45 5.73
CA THR A 188 3.44 -13.00 4.91
C THR A 188 4.77 -13.10 5.65
N GLY A 189 4.82 -12.77 6.93
CA GLY A 189 6.06 -12.78 7.71
C GLY A 189 5.84 -12.84 9.20
N TYR A 190 6.95 -12.92 9.91
CA TYR A 190 6.99 -12.85 11.36
C TYR A 190 7.19 -11.39 11.79
N ALA A 191 6.50 -11.00 12.85
CA ALA A 191 6.74 -9.75 13.55
C ALA A 191 7.97 -9.86 14.45
#